data_cf101edd3894c5e4581a311e2947742e
#
_entry.id   cf101edd3894c5e4581a311e2947742e
#
_cell.length_a   1.000
_cell.length_b   1.000
_cell.length_c   1.000
_cell.angle_alpha   90.00
_cell.angle_beta   90.00
_cell.angle_gamma   90.00
#
_symmetry.space_group_name_H-M   'P 1'
#
loop_
_entity.id
_entity.type
_entity.pdbx_description
1 polymer ?
#
loop_
_entity_poly.entity_id
_entity_poly.type
_entity_poly.pdbx_seq_one_letter_code
_entity_poly.pdbx_strand_id
1 'polypeptide(L)'
;MLNSKNCGELWRIVGRNSYLCTRILYIDVRMRFLGNIEARADAKGRVFLPATFRKVLQASGSEALMLRKDLFQDCLVLYPECIWNEQMDVLRGRLNRFNAQQQRIFRQFVSEVEAVTLDGNGRFLIPKRYLARAGIQQDVKFIGMGDTIEIWAGGRAEASLMSSEEFGQALESIMATEPAPADNL
;
A
#
# COMPACT_ATOMS: atom_id res chain seq x y z
N MET A 1 -35.00 -6.79 -4.24
CA MET A 1 -35.50 -8.08 -3.75
C MET A 1 -34.64 -9.19 -4.32
N LEU A 2 -33.66 -9.64 -3.58
CA LEU A 2 -32.77 -10.75 -3.95
C LEU A 2 -33.49 -12.08 -3.67
N ASN A 3 -33.58 -12.88 -4.70
CA ASN A 3 -34.38 -14.11 -4.76
C ASN A 3 -33.76 -15.19 -3.85
N SER A 4 -34.52 -15.70 -2.90
CA SER A 4 -34.11 -16.64 -1.83
C SER A 4 -33.61 -18.02 -2.30
N LYS A 5 -33.59 -18.28 -3.60
CA LYS A 5 -33.16 -19.58 -4.15
C LYS A 5 -31.63 -19.70 -4.38
N ASN A 6 -30.88 -18.59 -4.39
CA ASN A 6 -29.42 -18.64 -4.62
C ASN A 6 -28.59 -18.75 -3.33
N CYS A 7 -29.19 -18.62 -2.15
CA CYS A 7 -28.47 -18.66 -0.88
C CYS A 7 -27.94 -20.05 -0.50
N GLY A 8 -28.62 -21.10 -0.92
CA GLY A 8 -28.27 -22.50 -0.59
C GLY A 8 -27.05 -23.06 -1.37
N GLU A 9 -26.83 -22.60 -2.59
CA GLU A 9 -25.67 -23.02 -3.39
C GLU A 9 -24.38 -22.32 -2.96
N LEU A 10 -24.47 -21.04 -2.57
CA LEU A 10 -23.35 -20.30 -2.02
C LEU A 10 -22.78 -20.94 -0.73
N TRP A 11 -23.63 -21.48 0.15
CA TRP A 11 -23.19 -22.18 1.36
C TRP A 11 -22.46 -23.48 1.10
N ARG A 12 -22.75 -24.19 0.01
CA ARG A 12 -22.03 -25.41 -0.39
C ARG A 12 -20.60 -25.15 -0.87
N ILE A 13 -20.36 -23.97 -1.46
CA ILE A 13 -19.03 -23.56 -1.95
C ILE A 13 -18.21 -23.00 -0.78
N VAL A 14 -18.82 -22.24 0.12
CA VAL A 14 -18.20 -21.63 1.29
C VAL A 14 -17.77 -22.66 2.34
N GLY A 15 -18.51 -23.76 2.52
CA GLY A 15 -18.18 -24.82 3.48
C GLY A 15 -16.92 -25.62 3.18
N ARG A 16 -16.33 -25.49 1.99
CA ARG A 16 -15.10 -26.19 1.59
C ARG A 16 -13.83 -25.34 1.65
N ASN A 17 -13.92 -24.03 1.73
CA ASN A 17 -12.74 -23.18 1.73
C ASN A 17 -13.02 -21.84 2.42
N SER A 18 -12.78 -21.75 3.73
CA SER A 18 -12.98 -20.54 4.52
C SER A 18 -12.14 -19.36 4.00
N TYR A 19 -11.05 -19.63 3.29
CA TYR A 19 -10.19 -18.62 2.65
C TYR A 19 -10.86 -17.91 1.46
N LEU A 20 -11.74 -18.61 0.73
CA LEU A 20 -12.47 -18.03 -0.41
C LEU A 20 -13.58 -17.06 0.04
N CYS A 21 -14.22 -17.32 1.18
CA CYS A 21 -15.26 -16.44 1.72
C CYS A 21 -14.70 -15.07 2.14
N THR A 22 -13.54 -15.08 2.78
CA THR A 22 -12.84 -13.84 3.19
C THR A 22 -12.41 -13.05 1.95
N ARG A 23 -11.95 -13.71 0.90
CA ARG A 23 -11.48 -13.08 -0.34
C ARG A 23 -12.62 -12.46 -1.17
N ILE A 24 -13.78 -13.13 -1.26
CA ILE A 24 -14.93 -12.64 -2.02
C ILE A 24 -15.58 -11.42 -1.32
N LEU A 25 -15.62 -11.38 0.01
CA LEU A 25 -16.13 -10.24 0.76
C LEU A 25 -15.14 -9.07 0.80
N TYR A 26 -13.84 -9.31 0.61
CA TYR A 26 -12.79 -8.28 0.63
C TYR A 26 -12.61 -7.55 -0.71
N ILE A 27 -13.10 -8.13 -1.81
CA ILE A 27 -12.92 -7.57 -3.17
C ILE A 27 -13.74 -6.30 -3.41
N ASP A 28 -14.77 -6.00 -2.59
CA ASP A 28 -15.68 -4.89 -2.89
C ASP A 28 -15.36 -3.56 -2.17
N VAL A 29 -14.45 -3.55 -1.22
CA VAL A 29 -13.93 -2.29 -0.65
C VAL A 29 -12.54 -2.02 -1.22
N ARG A 30 -12.49 -1.61 -2.48
CA ARG A 30 -11.24 -1.13 -3.09
C ARG A 30 -10.79 0.12 -2.34
N MET A 31 -9.82 -0.03 -1.44
CA MET A 31 -9.13 1.12 -0.87
C MET A 31 -8.56 1.96 -2.00
N ARG A 32 -8.90 3.25 -2.02
CA ARG A 32 -8.39 4.18 -3.02
C ARG A 32 -7.87 5.42 -2.33
N PHE A 33 -6.57 5.43 -2.06
CA PHE A 33 -5.86 6.62 -1.63
C PHE A 33 -5.53 7.44 -2.86
N LEU A 34 -6.11 8.63 -2.98
CA LEU A 34 -5.97 9.49 -4.14
C LEU A 34 -5.60 10.91 -3.71
N GLY A 35 -4.86 11.59 -4.58
CA GLY A 35 -4.43 12.97 -4.41
C GLY A 35 -3.14 13.10 -3.62
N ASN A 36 -2.71 14.36 -3.43
CA ASN A 36 -1.54 14.71 -2.64
C ASN A 36 -1.92 15.70 -1.54
N ILE A 37 -1.28 15.58 -0.38
CA ILE A 37 -1.60 16.39 0.81
C ILE A 37 -0.32 16.70 1.55
N GLU A 38 -0.08 17.97 1.80
CA GLU A 38 1.03 18.44 2.61
C GLU A 38 0.72 18.28 4.10
N ALA A 39 1.72 17.93 4.87
CA ALA A 39 1.63 17.78 6.32
C ALA A 39 2.98 18.12 6.97
N ARG A 40 3.03 18.03 8.30
CA ARG A 40 4.22 18.32 9.05
C ARG A 40 4.46 17.29 10.13
N ALA A 41 5.70 16.78 10.20
CA ALA A 41 6.15 15.94 11.30
C ALA A 41 6.55 16.80 12.51
N ASP A 42 6.21 16.38 13.70
CA ASP A 42 6.68 17.03 14.93
C ASP A 42 8.15 16.66 15.23
N ALA A 43 8.75 17.30 16.25
CA ALA A 43 10.13 17.05 16.66
C ALA A 43 10.41 15.58 17.09
N LYS A 44 9.37 14.83 17.39
CA LYS A 44 9.47 13.39 17.73
C LYS A 44 9.30 12.47 16.51
N GLY A 45 8.96 13.03 15.34
CA GLY A 45 8.70 12.29 14.11
C GLY A 45 7.25 11.81 13.97
N ARG A 46 6.32 12.35 14.78
CA ARG A 46 4.89 12.02 14.63
C ARG A 46 4.27 12.91 13.57
N VAL A 47 3.45 12.32 12.72
CA VAL A 47 2.74 13.02 11.65
C VAL A 47 1.27 12.61 11.65
N PHE A 48 0.38 13.55 11.33
CA PHE A 48 -1.03 13.26 11.14
C PHE A 48 -1.24 12.57 9.80
N LEU A 49 -1.88 11.40 9.82
CA LEU A 49 -2.38 10.84 8.58
C LEU A 49 -3.55 11.70 8.07
N PRO A 50 -3.55 12.15 6.81
CA PRO A 50 -4.62 12.98 6.26
C PRO A 50 -6.01 12.40 6.51
N ALA A 51 -6.99 13.26 6.84
CA ALA A 51 -8.33 12.82 7.20
C ALA A 51 -9.02 12.01 6.09
N THR A 52 -8.77 12.34 4.83
CA THR A 52 -9.25 11.60 3.66
C THR A 52 -8.72 10.17 3.66
N PHE A 53 -7.44 9.98 3.91
CA PHE A 53 -6.81 8.65 3.97
C PHE A 53 -7.25 7.85 5.19
N ARG A 54 -7.44 8.51 6.34
CA ARG A 54 -8.00 7.85 7.54
C ARG A 54 -9.39 7.29 7.29
N LYS A 55 -10.26 8.04 6.58
CA LYS A 55 -11.61 7.56 6.22
C LYS A 55 -11.56 6.30 5.35
N VAL A 56 -10.62 6.25 4.39
CA VAL A 56 -10.44 5.07 3.53
C VAL A 56 -10.00 3.86 4.37
N LEU A 57 -9.04 4.03 5.29
CA LEU A 57 -8.59 2.97 6.20
C LEU A 57 -9.72 2.48 7.10
N GLN A 58 -10.47 3.38 7.70
CA GLN A 58 -11.60 3.01 8.57
C GLN A 58 -12.68 2.24 7.81
N ALA A 59 -12.97 2.65 6.57
CA ALA A 59 -13.92 1.96 5.71
C ALA A 59 -13.47 0.53 5.34
N SER A 60 -12.16 0.28 5.28
CA SER A 60 -11.59 -1.04 5.00
C SER A 60 -11.44 -1.94 6.23
N GLY A 61 -11.69 -1.40 7.44
CA GLY A 61 -11.49 -2.13 8.70
C GLY A 61 -10.01 -2.40 9.04
N SER A 62 -9.06 -1.78 8.33
CA SER A 62 -7.64 -1.94 8.59
C SER A 62 -7.18 -0.93 9.65
N GLU A 63 -6.64 -1.42 10.77
CA GLU A 63 -6.10 -0.57 11.84
C GLU A 63 -4.57 -0.49 11.81
N ALA A 64 -3.91 -1.50 11.27
CA ALA A 64 -2.47 -1.59 11.19
C ALA A 64 -1.94 -1.16 9.83
N LEU A 65 -0.82 -0.47 9.84
CA LEU A 65 -0.10 0.00 8.67
C LEU A 65 1.34 -0.52 8.71
N MET A 66 1.88 -0.87 7.56
CA MET A 66 3.29 -1.25 7.41
C MET A 66 4.05 -0.12 6.73
N LEU A 67 5.09 0.37 7.38
CA LEU A 67 5.96 1.43 6.89
C LEU A 67 7.27 0.84 6.41
N ARG A 68 7.72 1.24 5.21
CA ARG A 68 9.05 0.94 4.71
C ARG A 68 9.60 2.06 3.83
N LYS A 69 10.92 2.04 3.59
CA LYS A 69 11.50 2.86 2.52
C LYS A 69 11.15 2.25 1.17
N ASP A 70 10.79 3.08 0.20
CA ASP A 70 10.61 2.63 -1.18
C ASP A 70 11.92 2.05 -1.75
N LEU A 71 11.80 1.11 -2.69
CA LEU A 71 12.95 0.41 -3.30
C LEU A 71 13.66 1.26 -4.35
N PHE A 72 12.94 2.15 -5.01
CA PHE A 72 13.37 2.86 -6.20
C PHE A 72 13.45 4.37 -5.98
N GLN A 73 12.66 4.90 -5.06
CA GLN A 73 12.51 6.32 -4.81
C GLN A 73 12.95 6.72 -3.40
N ASP A 74 13.32 7.97 -3.20
CA ASP A 74 13.69 8.51 -1.89
C ASP A 74 12.46 8.96 -1.08
N CYS A 75 11.49 8.04 -0.95
CA CYS A 75 10.28 8.22 -0.15
C CYS A 75 10.06 7.04 0.79
N LEU A 76 9.08 7.15 1.67
CA LEU A 76 8.55 6.06 2.46
C LEU A 76 7.19 5.65 1.89
N VAL A 77 6.84 4.39 2.07
CA VAL A 77 5.54 3.87 1.66
C VAL A 77 4.83 3.28 2.87
N LEU A 78 3.56 3.66 3.03
CA LEU A 78 2.63 3.06 3.96
C LEU A 78 1.72 2.09 3.20
N TYR A 79 1.73 0.86 3.67
CA TYR A 79 0.85 -0.19 3.19
C TYR A 79 -0.19 -0.48 4.27
N PRO A 80 -1.49 -0.54 3.96
CA PRO A 80 -2.44 -1.25 4.80
C PRO A 80 -1.99 -2.70 4.99
N GLU A 81 -2.20 -3.27 6.18
CA GLU A 81 -1.70 -4.60 6.51
C GLU A 81 -2.13 -5.68 5.52
N CYS A 82 -3.37 -5.62 5.03
CA CYS A 82 -3.88 -6.57 4.04
C CYS A 82 -3.09 -6.50 2.71
N ILE A 83 -2.82 -5.28 2.22
CA ILE A 83 -2.05 -5.06 0.98
C ILE A 83 -0.59 -5.52 1.16
N TRP A 84 0.00 -5.25 2.33
CA TRP A 84 1.33 -5.75 2.65
C TRP A 84 1.40 -7.29 2.66
N ASN A 85 0.43 -7.94 3.29
CA ASN A 85 0.37 -9.39 3.34
C ASN A 85 0.21 -10.00 1.94
N GLU A 86 -0.62 -9.41 1.09
CA GLU A 86 -0.78 -9.84 -0.31
C GLU A 86 0.54 -9.72 -1.09
N GLN A 87 1.24 -8.59 -0.97
CA GLN A 87 2.55 -8.42 -1.62
C GLN A 87 3.59 -9.42 -1.10
N MET A 88 3.59 -9.70 0.21
CA MET A 88 4.47 -10.71 0.80
C MET A 88 4.18 -12.11 0.23
N ASP A 89 2.91 -12.47 0.12
CA ASP A 89 2.50 -13.78 -0.40
C ASP A 89 2.90 -13.94 -1.89
N VAL A 90 2.69 -12.90 -2.69
CA VAL A 90 3.12 -12.88 -4.10
C VAL A 90 4.64 -13.03 -4.20
N LEU A 91 5.42 -12.25 -3.45
CA LEU A 91 6.87 -12.37 -3.45
C LEU A 91 7.31 -13.74 -2.98
N ARG A 92 6.71 -14.25 -1.89
CA ARG A 92 7.03 -15.55 -1.32
C ARG A 92 6.75 -16.70 -2.28
N GLY A 93 5.66 -16.61 -3.03
CA GLY A 93 5.29 -17.59 -4.05
C GLY A 93 6.28 -17.67 -5.23
N ARG A 94 6.98 -16.57 -5.52
CA ARG A 94 7.99 -16.49 -6.58
C ARG A 94 9.40 -16.93 -6.16
N LEU A 95 9.63 -17.11 -4.86
CA LEU A 95 10.95 -17.42 -4.31
C LEU A 95 11.09 -18.90 -3.92
N ASN A 96 12.23 -19.49 -4.29
CA ASN A 96 12.60 -20.83 -3.85
C ASN A 96 13.25 -20.78 -2.46
N ARG A 97 12.65 -21.49 -1.50
CA ARG A 97 13.13 -21.58 -0.11
C ARG A 97 14.51 -22.24 0.05
N PHE A 98 14.89 -23.06 -0.92
CA PHE A 98 16.19 -23.77 -0.91
C PHE A 98 17.29 -23.03 -1.69
N ASN A 99 17.01 -21.84 -2.23
CA ASN A 99 18.01 -21.00 -2.89
C ASN A 99 18.52 -19.91 -1.93
N ALA A 100 19.81 -19.95 -1.62
CA ALA A 100 20.42 -19.05 -0.64
C ALA A 100 20.33 -17.56 -1.05
N GLN A 101 20.47 -17.24 -2.35
CA GLN A 101 20.37 -15.87 -2.85
C GLN A 101 18.93 -15.34 -2.71
N GLN A 102 17.94 -16.13 -3.07
CA GLN A 102 16.53 -15.76 -2.95
C GLN A 102 16.10 -15.63 -1.48
N GLN A 103 16.65 -16.44 -0.58
CA GLN A 103 16.47 -16.26 0.85
C GLN A 103 17.04 -14.92 1.36
N ARG A 104 18.18 -14.49 0.83
CA ARG A 104 18.76 -13.16 1.18
C ARG A 104 17.86 -12.03 0.72
N ILE A 105 17.32 -12.10 -0.49
CA ILE A 105 16.36 -11.11 -1.02
C ILE A 105 15.14 -11.01 -0.12
N PHE A 106 14.52 -12.14 0.21
CA PHE A 106 13.34 -12.16 1.07
C PHE A 106 13.64 -11.59 2.47
N ARG A 107 14.75 -11.97 3.07
CA ARG A 107 15.18 -11.46 4.38
C ARG A 107 15.32 -9.94 4.36
N GLN A 108 15.98 -9.38 3.34
CA GLN A 108 16.13 -7.94 3.20
C GLN A 108 14.77 -7.27 3.02
N PHE A 109 13.90 -7.84 2.20
CA PHE A 109 12.57 -7.30 1.96
C PHE A 109 11.75 -7.16 3.24
N VAL A 110 11.73 -8.21 4.09
CA VAL A 110 10.91 -8.21 5.32
C VAL A 110 11.58 -7.51 6.50
N SER A 111 12.92 -7.43 6.55
CA SER A 111 13.64 -6.82 7.68
C SER A 111 13.58 -5.28 7.67
N GLU A 112 13.23 -4.69 6.56
CA GLU A 112 13.15 -3.22 6.39
C GLU A 112 11.72 -2.69 6.50
N VAL A 113 10.87 -3.38 7.24
CA VAL A 113 9.46 -3.00 7.45
C VAL A 113 9.21 -2.78 8.93
N GLU A 114 8.35 -1.83 9.23
CA GLU A 114 7.92 -1.54 10.60
C GLU A 114 6.40 -1.40 10.66
N ALA A 115 5.78 -2.12 11.57
CA ALA A 115 4.37 -1.94 11.87
C ALA A 115 4.17 -0.62 12.61
N VAL A 116 3.26 0.20 12.12
CA VAL A 116 2.87 1.47 12.73
C VAL A 116 1.36 1.51 12.94
N THR A 117 0.95 2.13 14.04
CA THR A 117 -0.45 2.29 14.39
C THR A 117 -0.79 3.77 14.56
N LEU A 118 -2.04 4.12 14.29
CA LEU A 118 -2.54 5.46 14.54
C LEU A 118 -2.85 5.63 16.04
N ASP A 119 -2.44 6.76 16.61
CA ASP A 119 -2.89 7.16 17.94
C ASP A 119 -4.35 7.67 17.91
N GLY A 120 -4.93 7.91 19.09
CA GLY A 120 -6.32 8.39 19.22
C GLY A 120 -6.62 9.71 18.49
N ASN A 121 -5.58 10.46 18.09
CA ASN A 121 -5.69 11.70 17.31
C ASN A 121 -5.49 11.47 15.80
N GLY A 122 -5.18 10.25 15.37
CA GLY A 122 -4.89 9.90 13.98
C GLY A 122 -3.48 10.25 13.53
N ARG A 123 -2.52 10.24 14.47
CA ARG A 123 -1.09 10.40 14.19
C ARG A 123 -0.40 9.05 14.29
N PHE A 124 0.68 8.90 13.53
CA PHE A 124 1.61 7.78 13.68
C PHE A 124 3.04 8.29 13.79
N LEU A 125 3.91 7.46 14.35
CA LEU A 125 5.32 7.76 14.50
C LEU A 125 6.10 7.22 13.31
N ILE A 126 6.86 8.08 12.65
CA ILE A 126 7.88 7.67 11.70
C ILE A 126 9.21 7.57 12.48
N PRO A 127 9.80 6.37 12.62
CA PRO A 127 11.07 6.23 13.33
C PRO A 127 12.18 7.08 12.68
N LYS A 128 13.06 7.63 13.50
CA LYS A 128 14.12 8.55 13.05
C LYS A 128 14.99 7.98 11.92
N ARG A 129 15.22 6.65 11.93
CA ARG A 129 15.97 5.97 10.87
C ARG A 129 15.31 6.11 9.49
N TYR A 130 13.97 6.08 9.43
CA TYR A 130 13.21 6.25 8.19
C TYR A 130 13.16 7.70 7.74
N LEU A 131 12.98 8.64 8.67
CA LEU A 131 13.07 10.07 8.37
C LEU A 131 14.42 10.41 7.72
N ALA A 132 15.51 9.93 8.30
CA ALA A 132 16.86 10.15 7.77
C ALA A 132 17.05 9.51 6.38
N ARG A 133 16.56 8.27 6.18
CA ARG A 133 16.69 7.55 4.91
C ARG A 133 15.88 8.18 3.77
N ALA A 134 14.75 8.82 4.07
CA ALA A 134 13.92 9.52 3.09
C ALA A 134 14.24 11.03 3.00
N GLY A 135 15.20 11.51 3.79
CA GLY A 135 15.57 12.92 3.82
C GLY A 135 14.48 13.84 4.36
N ILE A 136 13.56 13.31 5.17
CA ILE A 136 12.45 14.03 5.78
C ILE A 136 12.96 14.76 7.03
N GLN A 137 12.80 16.07 7.08
CA GLN A 137 13.09 16.89 8.25
C GLN A 137 11.82 17.20 9.04
N GLN A 138 10.94 18.02 8.50
CA GLN A 138 9.65 18.38 9.08
C GLN A 138 8.52 18.33 8.07
N ASP A 139 8.74 18.92 6.89
CA ASP A 139 7.70 19.02 5.89
C ASP A 139 7.61 17.71 5.12
N VAL A 140 6.41 17.18 5.03
CA VAL A 140 6.11 15.91 4.34
C VAL A 140 4.98 16.12 3.34
N LYS A 141 5.01 15.37 2.27
CA LYS A 141 3.94 15.30 1.30
C LYS A 141 3.46 13.87 1.16
N PHE A 142 2.20 13.66 1.43
CA PHE A 142 1.53 12.38 1.21
C PHE A 142 1.01 12.32 -0.23
N ILE A 143 1.25 11.21 -0.92
CA ILE A 143 0.69 10.93 -2.25
C ILE A 143 -0.05 9.60 -2.19
N GLY A 144 -1.33 9.61 -2.54
CA GLY A 144 -2.12 8.39 -2.65
C GLY A 144 -1.82 7.66 -3.96
N MET A 145 -1.40 6.41 -3.84
CA MET A 145 -1.00 5.54 -4.94
C MET A 145 -2.02 4.43 -5.21
N GLY A 146 -3.30 4.70 -4.96
CA GLY A 146 -4.36 3.69 -5.05
C GLY A 146 -4.48 2.89 -3.78
N ASP A 147 -3.82 1.78 -3.66
CA ASP A 147 -3.85 0.88 -2.50
C ASP A 147 -2.80 1.18 -1.42
N THR A 148 -1.85 2.06 -1.73
CA THR A 148 -0.75 2.48 -0.85
C THR A 148 -0.65 3.99 -0.74
N ILE A 149 0.18 4.48 0.19
CA ILE A 149 0.42 5.90 0.40
C ILE A 149 1.93 6.14 0.43
N GLU A 150 2.42 7.02 -0.43
CA GLU A 150 3.79 7.48 -0.36
C GLU A 150 3.93 8.69 0.57
N ILE A 151 5.09 8.80 1.24
CA ILE A 151 5.46 9.90 2.11
C ILE A 151 6.81 10.44 1.65
N TRP A 152 6.78 11.64 1.13
CA TRP A 152 7.92 12.33 0.57
C TRP A 152 8.42 13.43 1.51
N ALA A 153 9.70 13.74 1.44
CA ALA A 153 10.22 15.00 2.00
C ALA A 153 9.63 16.19 1.24
N GLY A 154 9.30 17.25 1.95
CA GLY A 154 8.75 18.47 1.34
C GLY A 154 9.63 18.97 0.18
N GLY A 155 9.00 19.26 -0.96
CA GLY A 155 9.66 19.75 -2.18
C GLY A 155 10.34 18.67 -3.05
N ARG A 156 10.48 17.41 -2.59
CA ARG A 156 11.09 16.34 -3.40
C ARG A 156 10.07 15.58 -4.25
N ALA A 157 8.81 15.59 -3.86
CA ALA A 157 7.76 14.89 -4.58
C ALA A 157 7.60 15.44 -6.01
N GLU A 158 7.74 16.74 -6.19
CA GLU A 158 7.61 17.42 -7.49
C GLU A 158 8.71 16.99 -8.46
N ALA A 159 9.92 16.77 -7.97
CA ALA A 159 11.05 16.32 -8.78
C ALA A 159 10.91 14.88 -9.30
N SER A 160 10.02 14.09 -8.72
CA SER A 160 9.72 12.72 -9.17
C SER A 160 8.60 12.64 -10.20
N LEU A 161 7.88 13.74 -10.46
CA LEU A 161 6.81 13.79 -11.43
C LEU A 161 7.35 14.12 -12.83
N MET A 162 6.79 13.48 -13.83
CA MET A 162 7.04 13.80 -15.24
C MET A 162 6.42 15.14 -15.60
N SER A 163 6.94 15.79 -16.66
CA SER A 163 6.24 16.91 -17.29
C SER A 163 4.88 16.44 -17.83
N SER A 164 3.93 17.36 -17.99
CA SER A 164 2.61 17.01 -18.53
C SER A 164 2.67 16.37 -19.91
N GLU A 165 3.61 16.79 -20.74
CA GLU A 165 3.81 16.25 -22.08
C GLU A 165 4.38 14.83 -22.06
N GLU A 166 5.45 14.60 -21.30
CA GLU A 166 6.04 13.26 -21.10
C GLU A 166 5.03 12.28 -20.50
N PHE A 167 4.26 12.73 -19.51
CA PHE A 167 3.22 11.92 -18.89
C PHE A 167 2.12 11.52 -19.88
N GLY A 168 1.65 12.48 -20.70
CA GLY A 168 0.65 12.20 -21.73
C GLY A 168 1.12 11.16 -22.74
N GLN A 169 2.33 11.31 -23.26
CA GLN A 169 2.92 10.37 -24.22
C GLN A 169 3.14 8.97 -23.61
N ALA A 170 3.65 8.92 -22.37
CA ALA A 170 3.85 7.66 -21.68
C ALA A 170 2.52 6.93 -21.41
N LEU A 171 1.50 7.65 -20.97
CA LEU A 171 0.17 7.09 -20.72
C LEU A 171 -0.48 6.56 -22.00
N GLU A 172 -0.42 7.33 -23.09
CA GLU A 172 -0.93 6.91 -24.40
C GLU A 172 -0.24 5.62 -24.88
N SER A 173 1.09 5.53 -24.74
CA SER A 173 1.87 4.34 -25.10
C SER A 173 1.42 3.10 -24.32
N ILE A 174 1.22 3.25 -22.98
CA ILE A 174 0.77 2.14 -22.12
C ILE A 174 -0.65 1.71 -22.50
N MET A 175 -1.56 2.67 -22.74
CA MET A 175 -2.95 2.37 -23.06
C MET A 175 -3.15 1.80 -24.46
N ALA A 176 -2.24 2.06 -25.39
CA ALA A 176 -2.24 1.47 -26.73
C ALA A 176 -1.72 0.01 -26.74
N THR A 177 -1.02 -0.40 -25.71
CA THR A 177 -0.54 -1.78 -25.56
C THR A 177 -1.67 -2.64 -25.00
N GLU A 178 -1.95 -3.79 -25.62
CA GLU A 178 -2.96 -4.73 -25.07
C GLU A 178 -2.57 -5.09 -23.61
N PRO A 179 -3.55 -5.14 -22.70
CA PRO A 179 -3.28 -5.51 -21.32
C PRO A 179 -2.66 -6.91 -21.31
N ALA A 180 -1.55 -7.06 -20.60
CA ALA A 180 -0.97 -8.38 -20.37
C ALA A 180 -2.08 -9.30 -19.84
N PRO A 181 -2.18 -10.56 -20.32
CA PRO A 181 -3.18 -11.50 -19.83
C PRO A 181 -3.10 -11.51 -18.31
N ALA A 182 -4.25 -11.31 -17.67
CA ALA A 182 -4.33 -11.33 -16.22
C ALA A 182 -3.81 -12.69 -15.75
N ASP A 183 -2.54 -12.74 -15.39
CA ASP A 183 -2.00 -13.88 -14.66
C ASP A 183 -2.86 -13.98 -13.41
N ASN A 184 -3.55 -15.12 -13.29
CA ASN A 184 -4.42 -15.45 -12.16
C ASN A 184 -3.61 -15.26 -10.86
N LEU A 185 -3.74 -14.08 -10.24
CA LEU A 185 -3.27 -13.76 -8.89
C LEU A 185 -4.19 -14.38 -7.85
#